data_ed45df5db577feddfdeddfc9f661db4c
#
_entry.id   ed45df5db577feddfdeddfc9f661db4c
#
_cell.length_a   1.000
_cell.length_b   1.000
_cell.length_c   1.000
_cell.angle_alpha   90.00
_cell.angle_beta   90.00
_cell.angle_gamma   90.00
#
_symmetry.space_group_name_H-M   'P 1'
#
loop_
_entity.id
_entity.type
_entity.pdbx_description
1 polymer ?
#
loop_
_entity_poly.entity_id
_entity_poly.type
_entity_poly.pdbx_seq_one_letter_code
_entity_poly.pdbx_strand_id
1 'polypeptide(L)'
;MQNNTEIKKMDKNRPSLIMRISKIFFKTIIGIVAIIAILLITTFLIHQVNSSIEADKIEDYGQKIKIFDGTMNITIEGHDPDTVVLLTGFGTASPRLDFEPLIRELDKKYTVITIEPFGYGLSSETNRERSLNNMSEEIHEVVKQLNLNRFILMGHSIAGLYSLAYINNYPGKAIAFVGIDTSVPTQPWPGYNSAPMDFLAKVGVMRAFLKFFGNEKPKEESEVHRFEQEHMITMKVTGNNTLHREATSLSNSFKDAQKLSFPKDLPVLLFADENSAVKGWTELHQAQANSVDKGKLILLPGSHYLHHTQSKRIVAELESFLGK
;
A
#
# COMPACT_ATOMS: atom_id res chain seq x y z
N MET A 1 -85.15 -28.70 33.13
CA MET A 1 -83.83 -28.16 33.35
C MET A 1 -83.00 -28.55 32.14
N GLN A 2 -82.89 -27.66 31.15
CA GLN A 2 -82.07 -27.87 29.97
C GLN A 2 -80.71 -27.20 30.22
N ASN A 3 -79.62 -27.97 30.24
CA ASN A 3 -78.26 -27.46 30.31
C ASN A 3 -77.75 -27.17 28.88
N ASN A 4 -77.74 -25.91 28.52
CA ASN A 4 -77.03 -25.42 27.31
C ASN A 4 -75.55 -25.32 27.60
N THR A 5 -74.79 -26.26 27.09
CA THR A 5 -73.32 -26.19 27.06
C THR A 5 -72.94 -25.61 25.72
N GLU A 6 -72.73 -24.29 25.63
CA GLU A 6 -72.11 -23.63 24.48
C GLU A 6 -70.65 -24.05 24.41
N ILE A 7 -70.32 -24.93 23.45
CA ILE A 7 -68.94 -25.25 23.05
C ILE A 7 -68.43 -24.10 22.23
N LYS A 8 -67.59 -23.25 22.86
CA LYS A 8 -66.84 -22.18 22.16
C LYS A 8 -65.94 -22.80 21.07
N LYS A 9 -66.35 -22.71 19.81
CA LYS A 9 -65.54 -23.09 18.66
C LYS A 9 -64.25 -22.27 18.72
N MET A 10 -63.15 -22.87 19.12
CA MET A 10 -61.81 -22.27 18.97
C MET A 10 -61.53 -22.05 17.49
N ASP A 11 -61.38 -20.80 17.10
CA ASP A 11 -61.03 -20.38 15.74
C ASP A 11 -59.64 -20.91 15.39
N LYS A 12 -59.59 -22.05 14.69
CA LYS A 12 -58.38 -22.78 14.30
C LYS A 12 -57.49 -22.01 13.30
N ASN A 13 -57.92 -20.84 12.82
CA ASN A 13 -57.25 -20.07 11.80
C ASN A 13 -56.40 -18.90 12.31
N ARG A 14 -56.33 -18.66 13.61
CA ARG A 14 -55.45 -17.63 14.15
C ARG A 14 -54.03 -18.15 14.26
N PRO A 15 -53.02 -17.56 13.50
CA PRO A 15 -51.64 -17.97 13.62
C PRO A 15 -51.18 -17.78 15.08
N SER A 16 -50.43 -18.77 15.60
CA SER A 16 -49.91 -18.71 16.96
C SER A 16 -49.06 -17.43 17.14
N LEU A 17 -48.99 -16.92 18.39
CA LEU A 17 -48.20 -15.72 18.71
C LEU A 17 -46.76 -15.87 18.21
N ILE A 18 -46.16 -17.05 18.33
CA ILE A 18 -44.81 -17.38 17.82
C ILE A 18 -44.73 -17.18 16.32
N MET A 19 -45.73 -17.61 15.55
CA MET A 19 -45.76 -17.48 14.08
C MET A 19 -45.90 -16.01 13.65
N ARG A 20 -46.62 -15.19 14.44
CA ARG A 20 -46.70 -13.72 14.19
C ARG A 20 -45.37 -13.03 14.46
N ILE A 21 -44.71 -13.34 15.59
CA ILE A 21 -43.38 -12.81 15.94
C ILE A 21 -42.34 -13.19 14.87
N SER A 22 -42.31 -14.48 14.48
CA SER A 22 -41.41 -14.95 13.42
C SER A 22 -41.60 -14.21 12.08
N LYS A 23 -42.86 -13.98 11.67
CA LYS A 23 -43.17 -13.21 10.44
C LYS A 23 -42.72 -11.74 10.53
N ILE A 24 -42.92 -11.09 11.69
CA ILE A 24 -42.47 -9.74 11.92
C ILE A 24 -40.93 -9.69 11.85
N PHE A 25 -40.26 -10.57 12.60
CA PHE A 25 -38.81 -10.68 12.60
C PHE A 25 -38.23 -10.88 11.19
N PHE A 26 -38.80 -11.81 10.41
CA PHE A 26 -38.39 -12.07 9.04
C PHE A 26 -38.58 -10.85 8.12
N LYS A 27 -39.74 -10.14 8.22
CA LYS A 27 -39.97 -8.90 7.47
C LYS A 27 -38.99 -7.79 7.85
N THR A 28 -38.66 -7.67 9.13
CA THR A 28 -37.68 -6.70 9.61
C THR A 28 -36.29 -6.98 9.03
N ILE A 29 -35.86 -8.25 9.02
CA ILE A 29 -34.59 -8.65 8.38
C ILE A 29 -34.60 -8.30 6.90
N ILE A 30 -35.67 -8.64 6.15
CA ILE A 30 -35.80 -8.29 4.74
C ILE A 30 -35.71 -6.77 4.56
N GLY A 31 -36.37 -6.00 5.40
CA GLY A 31 -36.32 -4.54 5.37
C GLY A 31 -34.90 -4.00 5.59
N ILE A 32 -34.17 -4.54 6.57
CA ILE A 32 -32.78 -4.17 6.83
C ILE A 32 -31.89 -4.52 5.64
N VAL A 33 -32.02 -5.73 5.10
CA VAL A 33 -31.23 -6.18 3.93
C VAL A 33 -31.53 -5.29 2.72
N ALA A 34 -32.80 -4.91 2.49
CA ALA A 34 -33.17 -4.02 1.40
C ALA A 34 -32.54 -2.62 1.57
N ILE A 35 -32.53 -2.07 2.79
CA ILE A 35 -31.89 -0.77 3.09
C ILE A 35 -30.38 -0.86 2.84
N ILE A 36 -29.71 -1.90 3.32
CA ILE A 36 -28.26 -2.11 3.08
C ILE A 36 -28.00 -2.22 1.57
N ALA A 37 -28.80 -2.97 0.83
CA ALA A 37 -28.64 -3.10 -0.62
C ALA A 37 -28.78 -1.76 -1.35
N ILE A 38 -29.79 -0.95 -0.97
CA ILE A 38 -29.99 0.39 -1.53
C ILE A 38 -28.79 1.29 -1.22
N LEU A 39 -28.27 1.27 0.01
CA LEU A 39 -27.09 2.04 0.40
C LEU A 39 -25.85 1.63 -0.42
N LEU A 40 -25.59 0.33 -0.57
CA LEU A 40 -24.46 -0.18 -1.36
C LEU A 40 -24.58 0.18 -2.85
N ILE A 41 -25.78 0.09 -3.43
CA ILE A 41 -26.03 0.51 -4.82
C ILE A 41 -25.79 2.02 -4.96
N THR A 42 -26.27 2.81 -4.01
CA THR A 42 -26.12 4.26 -4.03
C THR A 42 -24.64 4.65 -3.94
N THR A 43 -23.89 4.09 -2.99
CA THR A 43 -22.45 4.37 -2.86
C THR A 43 -21.67 3.91 -4.08
N PHE A 44 -22.02 2.75 -4.66
CA PHE A 44 -21.43 2.26 -5.90
C PHE A 44 -21.64 3.24 -7.08
N LEU A 45 -22.87 3.68 -7.31
CA LEU A 45 -23.18 4.63 -8.40
C LEU A 45 -22.45 5.97 -8.22
N ILE A 46 -22.44 6.50 -6.99
CA ILE A 46 -21.70 7.73 -6.65
C ILE A 46 -20.20 7.52 -6.90
N HIS A 47 -19.66 6.37 -6.51
CA HIS A 47 -18.24 6.04 -6.70
C HIS A 47 -17.89 6.00 -8.19
N GLN A 48 -18.70 5.33 -9.01
CA GLN A 48 -18.46 5.23 -10.46
C GLN A 48 -18.47 6.60 -11.15
N VAL A 49 -19.48 7.43 -10.85
CA VAL A 49 -19.58 8.78 -11.41
C VAL A 49 -18.39 9.64 -10.99
N ASN A 50 -18.07 9.67 -9.69
CA ASN A 50 -16.96 10.48 -9.20
C ASN A 50 -15.61 9.97 -9.74
N SER A 51 -15.37 8.66 -9.79
CA SER A 51 -14.12 8.12 -10.33
C SER A 51 -13.91 8.47 -11.80
N SER A 52 -14.99 8.52 -12.59
CA SER A 52 -14.90 9.00 -13.99
C SER A 52 -14.54 10.48 -14.07
N ILE A 53 -15.18 11.33 -13.25
CA ILE A 53 -14.89 12.77 -13.21
C ILE A 53 -13.48 13.07 -12.70
N GLU A 54 -13.06 12.34 -11.70
CA GLU A 54 -11.74 12.49 -11.06
C GLU A 54 -10.61 12.04 -11.98
N ALA A 55 -10.83 10.98 -12.77
CA ALA A 55 -9.83 10.49 -13.73
C ALA A 55 -9.35 11.59 -14.69
N ASP A 56 -10.26 12.48 -15.12
CA ASP A 56 -9.95 13.60 -16.00
C ASP A 56 -9.27 14.79 -15.28
N LYS A 57 -9.28 14.78 -13.93
CA LYS A 57 -8.70 15.84 -13.09
C LYS A 57 -7.35 15.47 -12.47
N ILE A 58 -6.99 14.20 -12.53
CA ILE A 58 -5.67 13.77 -12.07
C ILE A 58 -4.64 14.37 -13.01
N GLU A 59 -3.78 15.21 -12.46
CA GLU A 59 -2.70 15.83 -13.23
C GLU A 59 -1.64 14.78 -13.57
N ASP A 60 -1.19 14.81 -14.82
CA ASP A 60 -0.10 13.94 -15.25
C ASP A 60 1.24 14.47 -14.74
N TYR A 61 2.05 13.57 -14.21
CA TYR A 61 3.40 13.85 -13.74
C TYR A 61 4.34 12.69 -14.05
N GLY A 62 5.65 12.96 -13.98
CA GLY A 62 6.67 11.97 -14.21
C GLY A 62 6.83 11.58 -15.67
N GLN A 63 7.35 10.40 -15.90
CA GLN A 63 7.65 9.84 -17.21
C GLN A 63 7.07 8.43 -17.32
N LYS A 64 6.44 8.14 -18.47
CA LYS A 64 5.85 6.83 -18.72
C LYS A 64 6.86 5.93 -19.43
N ILE A 65 7.23 4.83 -18.80
CA ILE A 65 8.09 3.79 -19.36
C ILE A 65 7.23 2.59 -19.72
N LYS A 66 7.26 2.19 -21.01
CA LYS A 66 6.56 0.98 -21.45
C LYS A 66 7.40 -0.24 -21.12
N ILE A 67 6.87 -1.12 -20.28
CA ILE A 67 7.47 -2.40 -19.91
C ILE A 67 6.39 -3.49 -19.89
N PHE A 68 6.76 -4.69 -20.32
CA PHE A 68 5.86 -5.85 -20.36
C PHE A 68 4.49 -5.55 -20.99
N ASP A 69 3.41 -5.80 -20.26
CA ASP A 69 2.02 -5.62 -20.71
C ASP A 69 1.44 -4.24 -20.41
N GLY A 70 2.24 -3.30 -19.88
CA GLY A 70 1.74 -2.00 -19.43
C GLY A 70 2.73 -0.86 -19.50
N THR A 71 2.39 0.20 -18.80
CA THR A 71 3.18 1.43 -18.66
C THR A 71 3.41 1.72 -17.19
N MET A 72 4.68 1.90 -16.81
CA MET A 72 5.06 2.26 -15.46
C MET A 72 5.41 3.74 -15.42
N ASN A 73 4.91 4.45 -14.43
CA ASN A 73 5.26 5.84 -14.18
C ASN A 73 6.48 5.92 -13.27
N ILE A 74 7.39 6.82 -13.59
CA ILE A 74 8.52 7.16 -12.74
C ILE A 74 8.63 8.67 -12.60
N THR A 75 9.20 9.15 -11.51
CA THR A 75 9.62 10.54 -11.40
C THR A 75 11.13 10.62 -11.23
N ILE A 76 11.73 11.70 -11.70
CA ILE A 76 13.16 11.97 -11.60
C ILE A 76 13.31 13.40 -11.08
N GLU A 77 13.84 13.54 -9.87
CA GLU A 77 14.13 14.81 -9.23
C GLU A 77 15.63 14.92 -8.89
N GLY A 78 16.17 16.13 -8.91
CA GLY A 78 17.60 16.36 -8.72
C GLY A 78 18.43 16.09 -10.01
N HIS A 79 19.72 16.42 -9.97
CA HIS A 79 20.62 16.35 -11.14
C HIS A 79 22.04 15.89 -10.79
N ASP A 80 22.24 15.31 -9.62
CA ASP A 80 23.54 14.82 -9.17
C ASP A 80 23.91 13.48 -9.82
N PRO A 81 25.21 13.16 -9.95
CA PRO A 81 25.66 11.91 -10.54
C PRO A 81 25.29 10.68 -9.69
N ASP A 82 25.15 10.86 -8.38
CA ASP A 82 24.74 9.79 -7.48
C ASP A 82 23.21 9.63 -7.50
N THR A 83 22.76 8.43 -7.79
CA THR A 83 21.33 8.15 -7.97
C THR A 83 20.77 7.32 -6.81
N VAL A 84 19.61 7.71 -6.32
CA VAL A 84 18.77 6.95 -5.40
C VAL A 84 17.51 6.47 -6.13
N VAL A 85 17.24 5.18 -6.11
CA VAL A 85 15.99 4.59 -6.61
C VAL A 85 15.10 4.28 -5.41
N LEU A 86 13.94 4.92 -5.34
CA LEU A 86 12.94 4.77 -4.29
C LEU A 86 11.88 3.73 -4.66
N LEU A 87 11.65 2.78 -3.76
CA LEU A 87 10.61 1.75 -3.86
C LEU A 87 9.61 1.88 -2.71
N THR A 88 8.34 1.89 -3.05
CA THR A 88 7.23 2.13 -2.11
C THR A 88 6.77 0.90 -1.34
N GLY A 89 6.06 1.15 -0.23
CA GLY A 89 5.34 0.14 0.52
C GLY A 89 4.07 -0.35 -0.18
N PHE A 90 3.55 -1.51 0.26
CA PHE A 90 2.28 -2.05 -0.23
C PHE A 90 1.12 -1.10 0.09
N GLY A 91 0.28 -0.84 -0.92
CA GLY A 91 -0.94 -0.04 -0.76
C GLY A 91 -0.73 1.48 -0.73
N THR A 92 0.50 1.99 -0.84
CA THR A 92 0.79 3.42 -0.98
C THR A 92 0.28 3.92 -2.33
N ALA A 93 -0.85 4.58 -2.34
CA ALA A 93 -1.57 4.92 -3.57
C ALA A 93 -0.75 5.80 -4.52
N SER A 94 -0.02 6.79 -4.01
CA SER A 94 0.81 7.71 -4.78
C SER A 94 2.24 7.76 -4.22
N PRO A 95 3.15 6.88 -4.67
CA PRO A 95 4.54 6.83 -4.18
C PRO A 95 5.27 8.15 -4.24
N ARG A 96 5.11 8.90 -5.33
CA ARG A 96 5.77 10.20 -5.50
C ARG A 96 5.32 11.21 -4.42
N LEU A 97 4.01 11.27 -4.13
CA LEU A 97 3.46 12.21 -3.13
C LEU A 97 3.78 11.75 -1.71
N ASP A 98 3.79 10.44 -1.46
CA ASP A 98 4.13 9.85 -0.17
C ASP A 98 5.59 10.12 0.22
N PHE A 99 6.51 9.98 -0.74
CA PHE A 99 7.93 10.26 -0.53
C PHE A 99 8.31 11.74 -0.65
N GLU A 100 7.39 12.64 -0.96
CA GLU A 100 7.72 14.06 -1.20
C GLU A 100 8.59 14.70 -0.10
N PRO A 101 8.34 14.51 1.22
CA PRO A 101 9.20 15.07 2.25
C PRO A 101 10.65 14.54 2.19
N LEU A 102 10.83 13.27 1.80
CA LEU A 102 12.14 12.65 1.65
C LEU A 102 12.82 13.08 0.35
N ILE A 103 12.09 13.13 -0.75
CA ILE A 103 12.59 13.58 -2.05
C ILE A 103 13.17 15.00 -1.93
N ARG A 104 12.46 15.92 -1.28
CA ARG A 104 12.92 17.32 -1.06
C ARG A 104 14.23 17.42 -0.28
N GLU A 105 14.61 16.43 0.49
CA GLU A 105 15.90 16.41 1.17
C GLU A 105 16.96 15.68 0.36
N LEU A 106 16.59 14.60 -0.34
CA LEU A 106 17.51 13.83 -1.19
C LEU A 106 17.93 14.58 -2.45
N ASP A 107 17.01 15.30 -3.13
CA ASP A 107 17.25 15.94 -4.43
C ASP A 107 18.27 17.09 -4.37
N LYS A 108 18.64 17.51 -3.16
CA LYS A 108 19.73 18.46 -2.92
C LYS A 108 21.12 17.89 -3.24
N LYS A 109 21.26 16.56 -3.25
CA LYS A 109 22.55 15.84 -3.34
C LYS A 109 22.50 14.56 -4.16
N TYR A 110 21.36 14.17 -4.64
CA TYR A 110 21.13 12.93 -5.41
C TYR A 110 20.19 13.18 -6.57
N THR A 111 20.34 12.44 -7.63
CA THR A 111 19.24 12.21 -8.57
C THR A 111 18.32 11.15 -7.94
N VAL A 112 17.09 11.52 -7.70
CA VAL A 112 16.09 10.67 -7.03
C VAL A 112 15.13 10.14 -8.08
N ILE A 113 15.03 8.82 -8.19
CA ILE A 113 14.10 8.16 -9.11
C ILE A 113 13.07 7.42 -8.26
N THR A 114 11.82 7.87 -8.28
CA THR A 114 10.73 7.17 -7.63
C THR A 114 10.02 6.30 -8.66
N ILE A 115 9.94 5.00 -8.39
CA ILE A 115 9.21 4.04 -9.22
C ILE A 115 7.81 3.87 -8.65
N GLU A 116 6.79 4.10 -9.47
CA GLU A 116 5.42 3.74 -9.18
C GLU A 116 5.14 2.37 -9.79
N PRO A 117 5.05 1.29 -8.98
CA PRO A 117 4.81 -0.05 -9.52
C PRO A 117 3.50 -0.14 -10.30
N PHE A 118 3.31 -1.17 -11.10
CA PHE A 118 2.02 -1.43 -11.73
C PHE A 118 0.88 -1.40 -10.71
N GLY A 119 -0.19 -0.68 -11.03
CA GLY A 119 -1.36 -0.48 -10.18
C GLY A 119 -1.23 0.65 -9.16
N TYR A 120 -0.08 1.33 -9.08
CA TYR A 120 0.18 2.45 -8.18
C TYR A 120 0.26 3.77 -8.96
N GLY A 121 -0.05 4.87 -8.31
CA GLY A 121 0.10 6.21 -8.86
C GLY A 121 -0.53 6.36 -10.24
N LEU A 122 0.28 6.80 -11.19
CA LEU A 122 -0.10 6.95 -12.58
C LEU A 122 0.29 5.76 -13.48
N SER A 123 0.83 4.69 -12.89
CA SER A 123 1.10 3.46 -13.62
C SER A 123 -0.18 2.74 -14.02
N SER A 124 -0.12 1.99 -15.12
CA SER A 124 -1.22 1.11 -15.52
C SER A 124 -1.37 -0.08 -14.58
N GLU A 125 -2.52 -0.73 -14.58
CA GLU A 125 -2.66 -2.07 -14.05
C GLU A 125 -1.91 -3.09 -14.93
N THR A 126 -1.62 -4.27 -14.39
CA THR A 126 -0.98 -5.38 -15.11
C THR A 126 -1.71 -6.69 -14.84
N ASN A 127 -1.61 -7.63 -15.76
CA ASN A 127 -2.04 -9.01 -15.55
C ASN A 127 -0.90 -9.93 -15.10
N ARG A 128 0.33 -9.43 -14.99
CA ARG A 128 1.48 -10.18 -14.48
C ARG A 128 1.25 -10.62 -13.04
N GLU A 129 1.71 -11.82 -12.72
CA GLU A 129 1.76 -12.30 -11.34
C GLU A 129 2.59 -11.36 -10.48
N ARG A 130 2.15 -11.08 -9.24
CA ARG A 130 2.87 -10.18 -8.31
C ARG A 130 3.85 -10.97 -7.43
N SER A 131 4.60 -11.89 -8.02
CA SER A 131 5.66 -12.64 -7.35
C SER A 131 6.90 -11.77 -7.12
N LEU A 132 7.75 -12.15 -6.14
CA LEU A 132 9.02 -11.46 -5.89
C LEU A 132 9.89 -11.33 -7.15
N ASN A 133 9.92 -12.39 -7.96
CA ASN A 133 10.70 -12.39 -9.20
C ASN A 133 10.18 -11.36 -10.19
N ASN A 134 8.87 -11.34 -10.45
CA ASN A 134 8.27 -10.38 -11.37
C ASN A 134 8.42 -8.93 -10.90
N MET A 135 8.26 -8.67 -9.57
CA MET A 135 8.52 -7.34 -8.99
C MET A 135 9.98 -6.91 -9.21
N SER A 136 10.91 -7.84 -9.02
CA SER A 136 12.35 -7.61 -9.26
C SER A 136 12.66 -7.34 -10.74
N GLU A 137 12.05 -8.10 -11.66
CA GLU A 137 12.19 -7.89 -13.11
C GLU A 137 11.65 -6.52 -13.55
N GLU A 138 10.52 -6.09 -12.99
CA GLU A 138 9.92 -4.79 -13.31
C GLU A 138 10.84 -3.64 -12.90
N ILE A 139 11.42 -3.70 -11.70
CA ILE A 139 12.44 -2.75 -11.27
C ILE A 139 13.63 -2.76 -12.23
N HIS A 140 14.07 -3.97 -12.63
CA HIS A 140 15.22 -4.12 -13.54
C HIS A 140 14.97 -3.49 -14.92
N GLU A 141 13.81 -3.73 -15.51
CA GLU A 141 13.48 -3.15 -16.81
C GLU A 141 13.41 -1.61 -16.77
N VAL A 142 12.92 -1.03 -15.66
CA VAL A 142 12.95 0.42 -15.45
C VAL A 142 14.39 0.93 -15.42
N VAL A 143 15.24 0.42 -14.54
CA VAL A 143 16.62 0.92 -14.39
C VAL A 143 17.47 0.66 -15.62
N LYS A 144 17.19 -0.42 -16.37
CA LYS A 144 17.83 -0.74 -17.66
C LYS A 144 17.46 0.28 -18.73
N GLN A 145 16.17 0.64 -18.88
CA GLN A 145 15.75 1.66 -19.86
C GLN A 145 16.28 3.05 -19.51
N LEU A 146 16.51 3.33 -18.24
CA LEU A 146 17.18 4.55 -17.78
C LEU A 146 18.70 4.49 -17.90
N ASN A 147 19.29 3.38 -18.39
CA ASN A 147 20.73 3.15 -18.47
C ASN A 147 21.46 3.28 -17.11
N LEU A 148 20.78 2.98 -16.00
CA LEU A 148 21.39 3.02 -14.69
C LEU A 148 22.25 1.79 -14.44
N ASN A 149 23.52 2.00 -14.21
CA ASN A 149 24.48 0.92 -13.96
C ASN A 149 24.76 0.74 -12.46
N ARG A 150 24.72 1.81 -11.69
CA ARG A 150 25.00 1.83 -10.25
C ARG A 150 24.11 2.85 -9.56
N PHE A 151 23.45 2.46 -8.49
CA PHE A 151 22.56 3.33 -7.72
C PHE A 151 22.40 2.83 -6.29
N ILE A 152 21.98 3.71 -5.41
CA ILE A 152 21.51 3.37 -4.06
C ILE A 152 20.05 2.91 -4.19
N LEU A 153 19.76 1.70 -3.71
CA LEU A 153 18.38 1.21 -3.67
C LEU A 153 17.79 1.53 -2.29
N MET A 154 16.73 2.30 -2.27
CA MET A 154 16.05 2.72 -1.04
C MET A 154 14.60 2.23 -1.05
N GLY A 155 14.15 1.58 0.01
CA GLY A 155 12.80 1.02 0.06
C GLY A 155 12.10 1.26 1.39
N HIS A 156 10.77 1.37 1.32
CA HIS A 156 9.88 1.46 2.48
C HIS A 156 9.06 0.18 2.63
N SER A 157 8.86 -0.29 3.87
CA SER A 157 7.91 -1.37 4.17
C SER A 157 8.19 -2.64 3.36
N ILE A 158 7.21 -3.20 2.64
CA ILE A 158 7.32 -4.42 1.83
C ILE A 158 8.44 -4.34 0.77
N ALA A 159 8.83 -3.13 0.36
CA ALA A 159 9.93 -2.95 -0.58
C ALA A 159 11.27 -3.53 -0.07
N GLY A 160 11.40 -3.80 1.23
CA GLY A 160 12.52 -4.58 1.76
C GLY A 160 12.66 -5.95 1.11
N LEU A 161 11.54 -6.65 0.90
CA LEU A 161 11.53 -7.96 0.24
C LEU A 161 11.80 -7.84 -1.26
N TYR A 162 11.22 -6.84 -1.93
CA TYR A 162 11.42 -6.59 -3.36
C TYR A 162 12.86 -6.17 -3.66
N SER A 163 13.43 -5.32 -2.80
CA SER A 163 14.85 -4.92 -2.88
C SER A 163 15.79 -6.10 -2.69
N LEU A 164 15.50 -6.96 -1.70
CA LEU A 164 16.30 -8.15 -1.46
C LEU A 164 16.28 -9.09 -2.67
N ALA A 165 15.12 -9.31 -3.28
CA ALA A 165 15.00 -10.08 -4.51
C ALA A 165 15.76 -9.43 -5.67
N TYR A 166 15.64 -8.11 -5.83
CA TYR A 166 16.36 -7.37 -6.87
C TYR A 166 17.89 -7.51 -6.73
N ILE A 167 18.41 -7.32 -5.52
CA ILE A 167 19.86 -7.40 -5.24
C ILE A 167 20.40 -8.80 -5.55
N ASN A 168 19.65 -9.85 -5.23
CA ASN A 168 20.05 -11.23 -5.53
C ASN A 168 19.95 -11.56 -7.03
N ASN A 169 18.93 -11.08 -7.73
CA ASN A 169 18.73 -11.37 -9.15
C ASN A 169 19.66 -10.55 -10.06
N TYR A 170 20.06 -9.35 -9.62
CA TYR A 170 20.87 -8.40 -10.42
C TYR A 170 22.07 -7.88 -9.62
N PRO A 171 23.04 -8.75 -9.29
CA PRO A 171 24.16 -8.39 -8.43
C PRO A 171 25.01 -7.25 -9.03
N GLY A 172 25.53 -6.40 -8.15
CA GLY A 172 26.41 -5.27 -8.50
C GLY A 172 25.71 -4.03 -9.06
N LYS A 173 24.37 -4.06 -9.25
CA LYS A 173 23.60 -2.87 -9.67
C LYS A 173 23.34 -1.93 -8.49
N ALA A 174 22.84 -2.43 -7.39
CA ALA A 174 22.73 -1.66 -6.16
C ALA A 174 24.10 -1.58 -5.48
N ILE A 175 24.56 -0.35 -5.18
CA ILE A 175 25.83 -0.09 -4.49
C ILE A 175 25.65 0.06 -2.98
N ALA A 176 24.44 0.24 -2.52
CA ALA A 176 24.00 0.21 -1.13
C ALA A 176 22.51 -0.07 -1.09
N PHE A 177 22.04 -0.64 0.01
CA PHE A 177 20.63 -0.72 0.33
C PHE A 177 20.31 0.15 1.54
N VAL A 178 19.20 0.89 1.45
CA VAL A 178 18.65 1.71 2.53
C VAL A 178 17.21 1.29 2.80
N GLY A 179 16.98 0.76 3.98
CA GLY A 179 15.64 0.34 4.40
C GLY A 179 14.99 1.39 5.32
N ILE A 180 13.77 1.81 5.01
CA ILE A 180 12.96 2.69 5.84
C ILE A 180 11.80 1.85 6.40
N ASP A 181 11.93 1.42 7.63
CA ASP A 181 10.98 0.56 8.36
C ASP A 181 10.50 -0.65 7.51
N THR A 182 11.48 -1.30 6.88
CA THR A 182 11.24 -2.32 5.85
C THR A 182 10.85 -3.67 6.43
N SER A 183 10.01 -4.39 5.70
CA SER A 183 9.73 -5.80 6.02
C SER A 183 10.99 -6.65 5.97
N VAL A 184 11.12 -7.51 6.98
CA VAL A 184 12.19 -8.49 7.10
C VAL A 184 11.64 -9.88 6.77
N PRO A 185 12.31 -10.70 5.94
CA PRO A 185 11.79 -12.01 5.51
C PRO A 185 11.34 -12.94 6.65
N THR A 186 11.99 -12.83 7.81
CA THR A 186 11.75 -13.68 8.98
C THR A 186 10.81 -13.06 10.01
N GLN A 187 10.23 -11.88 9.73
CA GLN A 187 9.24 -11.29 10.63
C GLN A 187 7.99 -12.18 10.75
N PRO A 188 7.27 -12.12 11.89
CA PRO A 188 5.96 -12.75 12.00
C PRO A 188 5.01 -12.22 10.92
N TRP A 189 4.46 -13.13 10.11
CA TRP A 189 3.52 -12.77 9.06
C TRP A 189 2.20 -13.55 9.24
N PRO A 190 1.13 -12.91 9.72
CA PRO A 190 -0.16 -13.58 9.96
C PRO A 190 -0.95 -13.85 8.66
N GLY A 191 -0.42 -13.44 7.51
CA GLY A 191 -1.18 -13.38 6.26
C GLY A 191 -2.01 -12.10 6.14
N TYR A 192 -2.47 -11.82 4.94
CA TYR A 192 -3.32 -10.68 4.64
C TYR A 192 -4.42 -11.07 3.66
N ASN A 193 -5.67 -10.77 4.04
CA ASN A 193 -6.83 -10.96 3.17
C ASN A 193 -7.40 -9.59 2.79
N SER A 194 -7.14 -9.15 1.56
CA SER A 194 -7.61 -7.87 1.06
C SER A 194 -9.08 -7.88 0.63
N ALA A 195 -9.69 -9.06 0.41
CA ALA A 195 -11.00 -9.18 -0.22
C ALA A 195 -12.12 -8.35 0.43
N PRO A 196 -12.26 -8.25 1.77
CA PRO A 196 -13.26 -7.37 2.37
C PRO A 196 -13.01 -5.90 2.07
N MET A 197 -11.75 -5.45 2.09
CA MET A 197 -11.38 -4.06 1.83
C MET A 197 -11.56 -3.71 0.36
N ASP A 198 -11.16 -4.61 -0.54
CA ASP A 198 -11.37 -4.48 -1.99
C ASP A 198 -12.85 -4.40 -2.34
N PHE A 199 -13.68 -5.19 -1.67
CA PHE A 199 -15.14 -5.12 -1.84
C PHE A 199 -15.68 -3.74 -1.40
N LEU A 200 -15.31 -3.26 -0.20
CA LEU A 200 -15.73 -1.95 0.31
C LEU A 200 -15.26 -0.80 -0.58
N ALA A 201 -14.05 -0.91 -1.15
CA ALA A 201 -13.52 0.05 -2.11
C ALA A 201 -14.35 0.06 -3.40
N LYS A 202 -14.58 -1.11 -4.01
CA LYS A 202 -15.32 -1.27 -5.27
C LYS A 202 -16.78 -0.81 -5.18
N VAL A 203 -17.44 -1.04 -4.04
CA VAL A 203 -18.82 -0.54 -3.82
C VAL A 203 -18.88 0.90 -3.32
N GLY A 204 -17.74 1.62 -3.24
CA GLY A 204 -17.69 3.04 -2.88
C GLY A 204 -17.88 3.35 -1.39
N VAL A 205 -17.97 2.35 -0.53
CA VAL A 205 -18.08 2.55 0.93
C VAL A 205 -16.83 3.23 1.48
N MET A 206 -15.64 2.87 0.96
CA MET A 206 -14.38 3.52 1.37
C MET A 206 -14.38 5.03 1.06
N ARG A 207 -14.91 5.44 -0.10
CA ARG A 207 -15.07 6.86 -0.46
C ARG A 207 -15.98 7.59 0.52
N ALA A 208 -17.11 6.98 0.88
CA ALA A 208 -18.03 7.56 1.86
C ALA A 208 -17.36 7.65 3.24
N PHE A 209 -16.63 6.61 3.66
CA PHE A 209 -15.89 6.61 4.92
C PHE A 209 -14.84 7.74 4.97
N LEU A 210 -14.00 7.86 3.95
CA LEU A 210 -12.97 8.91 3.89
C LEU A 210 -13.57 10.31 3.84
N LYS A 211 -14.74 10.49 3.23
CA LYS A 211 -15.44 11.78 3.21
C LYS A 211 -15.91 12.23 4.60
N PHE A 212 -16.32 11.29 5.46
CA PHE A 212 -16.88 11.62 6.78
C PHE A 212 -15.87 11.48 7.93
N PHE A 213 -14.86 10.63 7.78
CA PHE A 213 -13.91 10.25 8.83
C PHE A 213 -12.45 10.36 8.40
N GLY A 214 -12.17 10.76 7.16
CA GLY A 214 -10.81 10.99 6.66
C GLY A 214 -10.17 12.24 7.26
N ASN A 215 -8.94 12.51 6.85
CA ASN A 215 -8.20 13.69 7.29
C ASN A 215 -8.94 14.97 6.87
N GLU A 216 -8.91 15.97 7.72
CA GLU A 216 -9.40 17.30 7.38
C GLU A 216 -8.58 17.88 6.22
N LYS A 217 -9.28 18.61 5.34
CA LYS A 217 -8.64 19.30 4.23
C LYS A 217 -7.65 20.32 4.77
N PRO A 218 -6.41 20.39 4.25
CA PRO A 218 -5.46 21.43 4.64
C PRO A 218 -6.06 22.83 4.46
N LYS A 219 -5.56 23.79 5.24
CA LYS A 219 -6.02 25.19 5.16
C LYS A 219 -5.23 26.02 4.13
N GLU A 220 -4.00 25.63 3.88
CA GLU A 220 -3.13 26.31 2.92
C GLU A 220 -3.45 25.85 1.50
N GLU A 221 -3.64 26.80 0.60
CA GLU A 221 -4.08 26.54 -0.79
C GLU A 221 -3.12 25.63 -1.54
N SER A 222 -1.80 25.77 -1.30
CA SER A 222 -0.76 24.90 -1.88
C SER A 222 -0.88 23.43 -1.46
N GLU A 223 -1.31 23.20 -0.23
CA GLU A 223 -1.50 21.86 0.31
C GLU A 223 -2.87 21.27 -0.08
N VAL A 224 -3.88 22.14 -0.30
CA VAL A 224 -5.22 21.71 -0.75
C VAL A 224 -5.13 20.99 -2.09
N HIS A 225 -4.42 21.57 -3.05
CA HIS A 225 -4.27 20.96 -4.38
C HIS A 225 -3.60 19.59 -4.31
N ARG A 226 -2.48 19.49 -3.59
CA ARG A 226 -1.80 18.22 -3.35
C ARG A 226 -2.71 17.19 -2.71
N PHE A 227 -3.44 17.57 -1.66
CA PHE A 227 -4.38 16.70 -0.96
C PHE A 227 -5.48 16.18 -1.91
N GLU A 228 -6.00 17.03 -2.80
CA GLU A 228 -7.01 16.65 -3.79
C GLU A 228 -6.43 15.66 -4.81
N GLN A 229 -5.23 15.89 -5.31
CA GLN A 229 -4.55 14.97 -6.24
C GLN A 229 -4.31 13.61 -5.58
N GLU A 230 -3.75 13.59 -4.36
CA GLU A 230 -3.53 12.38 -3.58
C GLU A 230 -4.83 11.62 -3.32
N HIS A 231 -5.92 12.32 -2.97
CA HIS A 231 -7.23 11.72 -2.78
C HIS A 231 -7.76 11.06 -4.05
N MET A 232 -7.70 11.74 -5.20
CA MET A 232 -8.16 11.20 -6.49
C MET A 232 -7.35 9.98 -6.91
N ILE A 233 -6.01 10.03 -6.75
CA ILE A 233 -5.13 8.89 -7.03
C ILE A 233 -5.44 7.74 -6.06
N THR A 234 -5.68 8.02 -4.78
CA THR A 234 -6.08 7.01 -3.79
C THR A 234 -7.38 6.31 -4.21
N MET A 235 -8.38 7.07 -4.66
CA MET A 235 -9.64 6.48 -5.14
C MET A 235 -9.47 5.64 -6.40
N LYS A 236 -8.54 5.99 -7.28
CA LYS A 236 -8.18 5.23 -8.49
C LYS A 236 -7.46 3.92 -8.14
N VAL A 237 -6.55 3.96 -7.18
CA VAL A 237 -5.63 2.86 -6.86
C VAL A 237 -6.28 1.84 -5.93
N THR A 238 -7.04 2.32 -4.92
CA THR A 238 -7.61 1.44 -3.89
C THR A 238 -8.59 0.42 -4.48
N GLY A 239 -8.32 -0.85 -4.23
CA GLY A 239 -9.17 -1.96 -4.68
C GLY A 239 -9.01 -2.35 -6.15
N ASN A 240 -7.99 -1.84 -6.86
CA ASN A 240 -7.68 -2.29 -8.21
C ASN A 240 -7.19 -3.75 -8.21
N ASN A 241 -7.27 -4.40 -9.37
CA ASN A 241 -6.97 -5.82 -9.47
C ASN A 241 -5.48 -6.14 -9.30
N THR A 242 -4.59 -5.21 -9.62
CA THR A 242 -3.14 -5.40 -9.45
C THR A 242 -2.76 -5.44 -7.97
N LEU A 243 -3.28 -4.50 -7.16
CA LEU A 243 -3.09 -4.51 -5.71
C LEU A 243 -3.71 -5.75 -5.05
N HIS A 244 -4.89 -6.17 -5.51
CA HIS A 244 -5.50 -7.41 -5.02
C HIS A 244 -4.58 -8.62 -5.27
N ARG A 245 -4.02 -8.75 -6.47
CA ARG A 245 -3.05 -9.82 -6.79
C ARG A 245 -1.78 -9.72 -5.97
N GLU A 246 -1.28 -8.50 -5.74
CA GLU A 246 -0.12 -8.29 -4.87
C GLU A 246 -0.41 -8.73 -3.44
N ALA A 247 -1.54 -8.29 -2.86
CA ALA A 247 -1.99 -8.70 -1.53
C ALA A 247 -2.05 -10.22 -1.36
N THR A 248 -2.60 -10.92 -2.34
CA THR A 248 -2.70 -12.39 -2.31
C THR A 248 -1.35 -13.09 -2.46
N SER A 249 -0.37 -12.43 -3.08
CA SER A 249 1.00 -12.94 -3.27
C SER A 249 1.93 -12.70 -2.07
N LEU A 250 1.58 -11.79 -1.14
CA LEU A 250 2.47 -11.40 -0.04
C LEU A 250 2.98 -12.58 0.80
N SER A 251 2.12 -13.54 1.12
CA SER A 251 2.53 -14.72 1.90
C SER A 251 3.59 -15.55 1.18
N ASN A 252 3.49 -15.69 -0.14
CA ASN A 252 4.51 -16.36 -0.95
C ASN A 252 5.78 -15.49 -1.03
N SER A 253 5.64 -14.18 -1.15
CA SER A 253 6.76 -13.23 -1.17
C SER A 253 7.59 -13.33 0.11
N PHE A 254 6.97 -13.37 1.29
CA PHE A 254 7.68 -13.61 2.54
C PHE A 254 8.41 -14.95 2.55
N LYS A 255 7.72 -16.03 2.16
CA LYS A 255 8.30 -17.38 2.11
C LYS A 255 9.51 -17.48 1.16
N ASP A 256 9.42 -16.87 0.00
CA ASP A 256 10.50 -16.90 -0.99
C ASP A 256 11.68 -16.00 -0.57
N ALA A 257 11.39 -14.84 0.03
CA ALA A 257 12.42 -13.95 0.55
C ALA A 257 13.26 -14.59 1.67
N GLN A 258 12.74 -15.56 2.43
CA GLN A 258 13.51 -16.28 3.46
C GLN A 258 14.71 -17.06 2.91
N LYS A 259 14.75 -17.32 1.62
CA LYS A 259 15.85 -18.01 0.93
C LYS A 259 16.95 -17.04 0.48
N LEU A 260 16.72 -15.74 0.63
CA LEU A 260 17.58 -14.66 0.13
C LEU A 260 18.32 -13.98 1.29
N SER A 261 19.49 -13.43 1.00
CA SER A 261 20.28 -12.64 1.94
C SER A 261 20.96 -11.49 1.20
N PHE A 262 21.31 -10.44 1.92
CA PHE A 262 22.19 -9.41 1.35
C PHE A 262 23.58 -9.96 1.10
N PRO A 263 24.24 -9.63 -0.05
CA PRO A 263 25.67 -9.89 -0.25
C PRO A 263 26.49 -9.26 0.88
N LYS A 264 27.53 -9.97 1.34
CA LYS A 264 28.32 -9.51 2.49
C LYS A 264 29.00 -8.16 2.29
N ASP A 265 29.42 -7.90 1.08
CA ASP A 265 30.11 -6.67 0.65
C ASP A 265 29.17 -5.49 0.35
N LEU A 266 27.84 -5.71 0.34
CA LEU A 266 26.85 -4.66 0.14
C LEU A 266 26.66 -3.82 1.39
N PRO A 267 26.90 -2.50 1.38
CA PRO A 267 26.52 -1.61 2.48
C PRO A 267 25.00 -1.60 2.71
N VAL A 268 24.57 -1.81 3.95
CA VAL A 268 23.15 -1.84 4.34
C VAL A 268 22.89 -0.89 5.50
N LEU A 269 22.06 0.13 5.25
CA LEU A 269 21.60 1.08 6.26
C LEU A 269 20.11 0.90 6.50
N LEU A 270 19.72 0.61 7.74
CA LEU A 270 18.34 0.38 8.10
C LEU A 270 17.87 1.43 9.10
N PHE A 271 16.70 1.98 8.85
CA PHE A 271 15.94 2.80 9.79
C PHE A 271 14.73 2.01 10.22
N ALA A 272 14.45 1.94 11.52
CA ALA A 272 13.29 1.27 12.06
C ALA A 272 12.58 2.13 13.09
N ASP A 273 11.24 2.04 13.14
CA ASP A 273 10.44 2.68 14.17
C ASP A 273 10.77 2.04 15.54
N GLU A 274 11.22 2.87 16.48
CA GLU A 274 11.57 2.42 17.83
C GLU A 274 10.38 1.87 18.63
N ASN A 275 9.14 2.21 18.22
CA ASN A 275 7.90 1.84 18.88
C ASN A 275 7.05 0.87 18.04
N SER A 276 7.66 0.17 17.08
CA SER A 276 6.94 -0.76 16.22
C SER A 276 6.17 -1.82 17.03
N ALA A 277 4.91 -2.04 16.63
CA ALA A 277 4.07 -3.10 17.21
C ALA A 277 4.47 -4.52 16.75
N VAL A 278 5.37 -4.65 15.78
CA VAL A 278 5.83 -5.95 15.29
C VAL A 278 6.82 -6.55 16.29
N LYS A 279 6.49 -7.72 16.79
CA LYS A 279 7.34 -8.42 17.77
C LYS A 279 8.75 -8.69 17.22
N GLY A 280 9.76 -8.27 17.96
CA GLY A 280 11.17 -8.48 17.59
C GLY A 280 11.66 -7.59 16.45
N TRP A 281 10.98 -6.45 16.19
CA TRP A 281 11.30 -5.57 15.06
C TRP A 281 12.73 -5.07 15.05
N THR A 282 13.21 -4.59 16.20
CA THR A 282 14.59 -4.14 16.37
C THR A 282 15.59 -5.27 16.15
N GLU A 283 15.37 -6.43 16.76
CA GLU A 283 16.26 -7.60 16.67
C GLU A 283 16.32 -8.13 15.23
N LEU A 284 15.20 -8.14 14.51
CA LEU A 284 15.14 -8.58 13.12
C LEU A 284 15.97 -7.66 12.21
N HIS A 285 15.83 -6.34 12.37
CA HIS A 285 16.63 -5.37 11.61
C HIS A 285 18.09 -5.39 12.01
N GLN A 286 18.39 -5.56 13.30
CA GLN A 286 19.77 -5.69 13.76
C GLN A 286 20.44 -6.94 13.19
N ALA A 287 19.71 -8.06 13.10
CA ALA A 287 20.20 -9.28 12.47
C ALA A 287 20.52 -9.07 10.98
N GLN A 288 19.68 -8.34 10.25
CA GLN A 288 19.97 -7.98 8.86
C GLN A 288 21.21 -7.07 8.75
N ALA A 289 21.31 -6.03 9.58
CA ALA A 289 22.48 -5.15 9.59
C ALA A 289 23.78 -5.93 9.91
N ASN A 290 23.73 -6.89 10.84
CA ASN A 290 24.86 -7.71 11.21
C ASN A 290 25.24 -8.78 10.16
N SER A 291 24.39 -9.01 9.17
CA SER A 291 24.65 -10.03 8.13
C SER A 291 25.63 -9.58 7.06
N VAL A 292 26.00 -8.29 7.02
CA VAL A 292 26.89 -7.68 6.03
C VAL A 292 28.11 -7.04 6.69
N ASP A 293 29.20 -6.82 5.94
CA ASP A 293 30.45 -6.26 6.46
C ASP A 293 30.28 -4.77 6.86
N LYS A 294 29.43 -4.01 6.17
CA LYS A 294 29.08 -2.63 6.48
C LYS A 294 27.56 -2.49 6.66
N GLY A 295 27.08 -2.83 7.84
CA GLY A 295 25.67 -2.72 8.22
C GLY A 295 25.45 -1.78 9.39
N LYS A 296 24.37 -1.00 9.36
CA LYS A 296 23.98 -0.08 10.45
C LYS A 296 22.46 -0.09 10.60
N LEU A 297 21.99 -0.20 11.84
CA LEU A 297 20.59 0.05 12.22
C LEU A 297 20.50 1.35 13.00
N ILE A 298 19.51 2.17 12.68
CA ILE A 298 19.18 3.41 13.40
C ILE A 298 17.71 3.34 13.77
N LEU A 299 17.44 3.39 15.07
CA LEU A 299 16.06 3.52 15.56
C LEU A 299 15.65 4.98 15.55
N LEU A 300 14.46 5.25 15.05
CA LEU A 300 13.90 6.59 14.93
C LEU A 300 12.54 6.65 15.61
N PRO A 301 12.25 7.76 16.34
CA PRO A 301 10.91 8.01 16.84
C PRO A 301 9.98 8.38 15.68
N GLY A 302 8.80 7.78 15.64
CA GLY A 302 7.82 8.12 14.61
C GLY A 302 6.72 7.09 14.49
N SER A 303 6.39 6.80 13.26
CA SER A 303 5.45 5.75 12.87
C SER A 303 6.08 4.93 11.74
N HIS A 304 5.36 3.92 11.26
CA HIS A 304 5.77 3.15 10.08
C HIS A 304 6.24 4.01 8.89
N TYR A 305 5.71 5.24 8.74
CA TYR A 305 6.08 6.20 7.69
C TYR A 305 7.17 7.19 8.17
N LEU A 306 8.33 6.67 8.57
CA LEU A 306 9.45 7.48 9.07
C LEU A 306 9.88 8.59 8.10
N HIS A 307 9.75 8.36 6.80
CA HIS A 307 10.08 9.34 5.76
C HIS A 307 9.17 10.58 5.76
N HIS A 308 8.02 10.57 6.45
CA HIS A 308 7.20 11.77 6.60
C HIS A 308 7.77 12.76 7.61
N THR A 309 8.37 12.26 8.69
CA THR A 309 8.79 13.09 9.83
C THR A 309 10.29 13.14 10.06
N GLN A 310 11.04 12.16 9.54
CA GLN A 310 12.47 11.97 9.79
C GLN A 310 13.34 12.16 8.54
N SER A 311 12.81 12.71 7.46
CA SER A 311 13.49 12.83 6.15
C SER A 311 14.88 13.46 6.27
N LYS A 312 15.02 14.58 6.99
CA LYS A 312 16.32 15.26 7.19
C LYS A 312 17.33 14.36 7.88
N ARG A 313 16.89 13.61 8.90
CA ARG A 313 17.76 12.70 9.64
C ARG A 313 18.14 11.48 8.81
N ILE A 314 17.20 10.93 8.07
CA ILE A 314 17.46 9.81 7.14
C ILE A 314 18.54 10.20 6.14
N VAL A 315 18.45 11.38 5.52
CA VAL A 315 19.44 11.84 4.53
C VAL A 315 20.79 12.13 5.18
N ALA A 316 20.84 12.81 6.32
CA ALA A 316 22.10 13.08 7.03
C ALA A 316 22.83 11.78 7.45
N GLU A 317 22.09 10.79 7.94
CA GLU A 317 22.65 9.50 8.31
C GLU A 317 23.11 8.68 7.09
N LEU A 318 22.39 8.77 5.96
CA LEU A 318 22.81 8.19 4.69
C LEU A 318 24.15 8.75 4.22
N GLU A 319 24.32 10.07 4.24
CA GLU A 319 25.57 10.74 3.86
C GLU A 319 26.71 10.32 4.77
N SER A 320 26.52 10.38 6.08
CA SER A 320 27.52 9.93 7.05
C SER A 320 27.89 8.45 6.84
N PHE A 321 26.92 7.60 6.56
CA PHE A 321 27.12 6.18 6.33
C PHE A 321 27.93 5.91 5.05
N LEU A 322 27.70 6.70 3.99
CA LEU A 322 28.44 6.59 2.73
C LEU A 322 29.79 7.32 2.75
N GLY A 323 30.06 8.13 3.78
CA GLY A 323 31.31 8.90 3.90
C GLY A 323 31.32 10.16 3.02
N LYS A 324 30.16 10.81 2.88
CA LYS A 324 29.95 12.03 2.09
C LYS A 324 29.73 13.23 2.98
#